data_e844b7042d49d487d78959b958b4c1c5
#
_entry.id   e844b7042d49d487d78959b958b4c1c5
#
_cell.length_a   1.000
_cell.length_b   1.000
_cell.length_c   1.000
_cell.angle_alpha   90.00
_cell.angle_beta   90.00
_cell.angle_gamma   90.00
#
_symmetry.space_group_name_H-M   'P 1'
#
loop_
_entity.id
_entity.type
_entity.pdbx_description
1 polymer ?
#
loop_
_entity_poly.entity_id
_entity_poly.type
_entity_poly.pdbx_seq_one_letter_code
_entity_poly.pdbx_strand_id
1 'polypeptide(L)'
;MKKNAYSRKDFLKLMGLGAAAMALPNLDVFANSKYKPKIGLQLYSVRRQIEHDFESSMKKVADFGYFGIETYTLPANITLERASKVFNDLGLKVFSMHAADLPIGDFREAALKMADAYKCDHLVYPGWPQNDKYKTLDNMKHTVDIYDETAEFFKKKGIHFGLHNHWWEFQKTTYGVFPFYYLKEHLNKDVFFEIDTYWAKTAGQNPAKIVKDFGKRAPFLHIKDGPAIMGDEAYKQVPVGEGVMDFPAIAHAGGSNIKWMIVEFDEYDKNIFDGIGKSYKYLIKNGLAEGKV
;
A
#
# COMPACT_ATOMS: atom_id res chain seq x y z
N MET A 1 -58.66 13.09 19.57
CA MET A 1 -57.32 12.56 19.21
C MET A 1 -56.33 13.10 20.24
N LYS A 2 -55.83 12.28 21.18
CA LYS A 2 -54.87 12.65 22.21
C LYS A 2 -53.45 12.52 21.59
N LYS A 3 -52.70 13.65 21.53
CA LYS A 3 -51.29 13.66 21.17
C LYS A 3 -50.48 13.14 22.35
N ASN A 4 -49.90 11.97 22.23
CA ASN A 4 -48.91 11.47 23.20
C ASN A 4 -47.60 12.28 23.01
N ALA A 5 -47.35 13.22 23.92
CA ALA A 5 -46.09 13.91 24.03
C ALA A 5 -45.14 13.04 24.86
N TYR A 6 -44.04 12.61 24.26
CA TYR A 6 -42.96 11.94 24.99
C TYR A 6 -42.34 12.90 26.01
N SER A 7 -42.20 12.43 27.27
CA SER A 7 -41.60 13.21 28.30
C SER A 7 -40.07 13.29 28.14
N ARG A 8 -39.44 14.37 28.68
CA ARG A 8 -37.98 14.46 28.75
C ARG A 8 -37.31 13.22 29.38
N LYS A 9 -38.00 12.57 30.28
CA LYS A 9 -37.52 11.34 30.96
C LYS A 9 -37.53 10.14 30.07
N ASP A 10 -38.48 10.04 29.12
CA ASP A 10 -38.55 8.97 28.13
C ASP A 10 -37.49 9.16 27.02
N PHE A 11 -37.20 10.42 26.65
CA PHE A 11 -36.10 10.76 25.75
C PHE A 11 -34.74 10.39 26.34
N LEU A 12 -34.50 10.70 27.64
CA LEU A 12 -33.26 10.33 28.32
C LEU A 12 -33.09 8.80 28.50
N LYS A 13 -34.20 8.06 28.67
CA LYS A 13 -34.15 6.57 28.67
C LYS A 13 -33.83 6.00 27.32
N LEU A 14 -34.33 6.58 26.21
CA LEU A 14 -33.97 6.18 24.86
C LEU A 14 -32.48 6.46 24.54
N MET A 15 -31.97 7.62 25.02
CA MET A 15 -30.56 7.99 24.86
C MET A 15 -29.63 7.15 25.74
N GLY A 16 -30.10 6.72 26.94
CA GLY A 16 -29.33 5.88 27.86
C GLY A 16 -29.18 4.42 27.45
N LEU A 17 -30.00 3.93 26.51
CA LEU A 17 -29.87 2.58 25.91
C LEU A 17 -29.02 2.56 24.63
N GLY A 18 -28.62 3.74 24.13
CA GLY A 18 -27.75 3.91 22.97
C GLY A 18 -26.26 3.99 23.27
N ALA A 19 -25.86 3.97 24.56
CA ALA A 19 -24.48 3.70 24.97
C ALA A 19 -24.23 2.17 24.95
N ALA A 20 -24.54 1.51 23.83
CA ALA A 20 -23.81 0.30 23.48
C ALA A 20 -22.36 0.73 23.42
N ALA A 21 -21.56 0.30 24.41
CA ALA A 21 -20.13 0.37 24.36
C ALA A 21 -19.74 -0.07 22.94
N MET A 22 -19.24 0.85 22.11
CA MET A 22 -18.38 0.45 21.02
C MET A 22 -17.23 -0.26 21.73
N ALA A 23 -17.32 -1.58 21.80
CA ALA A 23 -16.20 -2.42 22.16
C ALA A 23 -15.15 -2.03 21.14
N LEU A 24 -14.15 -1.24 21.58
CA LEU A 24 -12.93 -1.10 20.82
C LEU A 24 -12.51 -2.53 20.48
N PRO A 25 -12.35 -2.88 19.20
CA PRO A 25 -11.89 -4.22 18.86
C PRO A 25 -10.63 -4.42 19.69
N ASN A 26 -10.58 -5.53 20.41
CA ASN A 26 -9.47 -5.85 21.31
C ASN A 26 -8.17 -5.62 20.55
N LEU A 27 -7.42 -4.57 20.95
CA LEU A 27 -6.05 -4.29 20.47
C LEU A 27 -5.10 -5.48 20.73
N ASP A 28 -5.53 -6.46 21.53
CA ASP A 28 -4.80 -7.67 21.87
C ASP A 28 -4.69 -8.71 20.75
N VAL A 29 -5.37 -8.57 19.63
CA VAL A 29 -5.35 -9.61 18.57
C VAL A 29 -3.95 -9.77 17.96
N PHE A 30 -3.16 -8.70 17.90
CA PHE A 30 -1.77 -8.77 17.45
C PHE A 30 -0.76 -8.82 18.59
N ALA A 31 -1.09 -8.40 19.82
CA ALA A 31 -0.19 -8.50 20.95
C ALA A 31 0.22 -9.95 21.28
N ASN A 32 -0.65 -10.92 20.96
CA ASN A 32 -0.39 -12.36 21.11
C ASN A 32 -0.05 -13.10 19.81
N SER A 33 -0.08 -12.44 18.64
CA SER A 33 0.36 -13.08 17.40
C SER A 33 1.87 -13.12 17.33
N LYS A 34 2.45 -14.33 17.21
CA LYS A 34 3.89 -14.51 16.95
C LYS A 34 4.33 -13.97 15.59
N TYR A 35 3.39 -13.57 14.73
CA TYR A 35 3.65 -13.07 13.38
C TYR A 35 3.23 -11.60 13.26
N LYS A 36 4.17 -10.77 12.85
CA LYS A 36 3.93 -9.38 12.45
C LYS A 36 4.52 -9.15 11.06
N PRO A 37 3.83 -8.39 10.18
CA PRO A 37 4.42 -7.96 8.93
C PRO A 37 5.62 -7.04 9.18
N LYS A 38 6.58 -7.05 8.27
CA LYS A 38 7.72 -6.13 8.32
C LYS A 38 7.29 -4.74 7.86
N ILE A 39 7.91 -3.72 8.47
CA ILE A 39 7.69 -2.35 8.04
C ILE A 39 8.68 -1.97 6.94
N GLY A 40 8.16 -1.47 5.81
CA GLY A 40 8.91 -0.94 4.68
C GLY A 40 8.58 0.51 4.39
N LEU A 41 9.40 1.14 3.57
CA LEU A 41 9.17 2.47 3.03
C LEU A 41 9.18 2.42 1.50
N GLN A 42 8.16 3.01 0.84
CA GLN A 42 8.22 3.31 -0.59
C GLN A 42 9.04 4.57 -0.82
N LEU A 43 10.10 4.46 -1.64
CA LEU A 43 11.05 5.56 -1.86
C LEU A 43 10.45 6.78 -2.58
N TYR A 44 9.29 6.63 -3.23
CA TYR A 44 8.55 7.75 -3.78
C TYR A 44 8.28 8.83 -2.72
N SER A 45 8.07 8.44 -1.47
CA SER A 45 7.85 9.35 -0.33
C SER A 45 8.99 10.34 -0.15
N VAL A 46 10.21 9.90 -0.37
CA VAL A 46 11.44 10.70 -0.16
C VAL A 46 12.13 11.10 -1.47
N ARG A 47 11.40 11.02 -2.61
CA ARG A 47 11.94 11.27 -3.96
C ARG A 47 12.70 12.59 -4.08
N ARG A 48 12.15 13.66 -3.50
CA ARG A 48 12.81 15.00 -3.53
C ARG A 48 14.10 15.04 -2.71
N GLN A 49 14.14 14.30 -1.61
CA GLN A 49 15.29 14.24 -0.72
C GLN A 49 16.42 13.38 -1.30
N ILE A 50 16.08 12.26 -1.92
CA ILE A 50 17.08 11.39 -2.57
C ILE A 50 17.68 12.02 -3.82
N GLU A 51 16.95 12.88 -4.52
CA GLU A 51 17.51 13.68 -5.61
C GLU A 51 18.55 14.69 -5.12
N HIS A 52 18.37 15.22 -3.91
CA HIS A 52 19.27 16.21 -3.33
C HIS A 52 20.48 15.57 -2.64
N ASP A 53 20.26 14.56 -1.79
CA ASP A 53 21.31 13.82 -1.07
C ASP A 53 20.83 12.38 -0.81
N PHE A 54 21.27 11.48 -1.68
CA PHE A 54 20.85 10.10 -1.67
C PHE A 54 21.28 9.35 -0.39
N GLU A 55 22.59 9.40 -0.07
CA GLU A 55 23.14 8.63 1.06
C GLU A 55 22.61 9.12 2.41
N SER A 56 22.56 10.43 2.62
CA SER A 56 22.04 11.01 3.86
C SER A 56 20.56 10.68 4.03
N SER A 57 19.78 10.71 2.94
CA SER A 57 18.35 10.35 2.96
C SER A 57 18.15 8.90 3.31
N MET A 58 18.91 7.97 2.70
CA MET A 58 18.82 6.55 3.01
C MET A 58 19.28 6.24 4.43
N LYS A 59 20.33 6.93 4.92
CA LYS A 59 20.76 6.79 6.31
C LYS A 59 19.63 7.17 7.27
N LYS A 60 18.92 8.28 7.04
CA LYS A 60 17.77 8.67 7.88
C LYS A 60 16.66 7.63 7.88
N VAL A 61 16.36 7.03 6.72
CA VAL A 61 15.37 5.94 6.62
C VAL A 61 15.81 4.73 7.46
N ALA A 62 17.08 4.34 7.37
CA ALA A 62 17.63 3.24 8.18
C ALA A 62 17.61 3.57 9.68
N ASP A 63 17.96 4.80 10.07
CA ASP A 63 18.01 5.27 11.47
C ASP A 63 16.60 5.25 12.13
N PHE A 64 15.51 5.34 11.37
CA PHE A 64 14.16 5.13 11.91
C PHE A 64 13.85 3.68 12.26
N GLY A 65 14.59 2.71 11.70
CA GLY A 65 14.40 1.29 11.94
C GLY A 65 13.56 0.56 10.88
N TYR A 66 13.36 1.13 9.71
CA TYR A 66 12.72 0.42 8.59
C TYR A 66 13.49 -0.86 8.24
N PHE A 67 12.79 -1.96 8.04
CA PHE A 67 13.43 -3.23 7.63
C PHE A 67 13.93 -3.19 6.20
N GLY A 68 13.21 -2.50 5.35
CA GLY A 68 13.53 -2.43 3.94
C GLY A 68 12.80 -1.31 3.22
N ILE A 69 13.03 -1.31 1.94
CA ILE A 69 12.50 -0.31 1.02
C ILE A 69 11.88 -0.98 -0.19
N GLU A 70 10.88 -0.35 -0.71
CA GLU A 70 10.41 -0.54 -2.06
C GLU A 70 10.98 0.55 -2.93
N THR A 71 11.58 0.17 -4.05
CA THR A 71 12.28 1.13 -4.90
C THR A 71 11.34 1.90 -5.80
N TYR A 72 11.77 3.10 -6.13
CA TYR A 72 11.21 3.98 -7.15
C TYR A 72 12.34 4.38 -8.10
N THR A 73 12.07 5.23 -9.08
CA THR A 73 13.09 5.78 -9.98
C THR A 73 14.25 6.39 -9.20
N LEU A 74 15.47 5.99 -9.52
CA LEU A 74 16.68 6.55 -8.92
C LEU A 74 16.97 7.94 -9.52
N PRO A 75 17.61 8.83 -8.75
CA PRO A 75 18.23 10.04 -9.30
C PRO A 75 19.18 9.70 -10.46
N ALA A 76 19.23 10.55 -11.49
CA ALA A 76 20.00 10.30 -12.71
C ALA A 76 21.52 10.10 -12.48
N ASN A 77 22.06 10.62 -11.37
CA ASN A 77 23.46 10.49 -10.99
C ASN A 77 23.75 9.28 -10.07
N ILE A 78 22.75 8.45 -9.76
CA ILE A 78 22.88 7.27 -8.92
C ILE A 78 22.71 6.02 -9.76
N THR A 79 23.77 5.21 -9.85
CA THR A 79 23.70 3.90 -10.54
C THR A 79 23.06 2.83 -9.66
N LEU A 80 22.56 1.76 -10.28
CA LEU A 80 21.99 0.61 -9.56
C LEU A 80 23.01 0.01 -8.57
N GLU A 81 24.28 -0.09 -8.97
CA GLU A 81 25.35 -0.65 -8.14
C GLU A 81 25.60 0.23 -6.91
N ARG A 82 25.65 1.57 -7.09
CA ARG A 82 25.81 2.51 -5.98
C ARG A 82 24.63 2.45 -5.02
N ALA A 83 23.41 2.45 -5.56
CA ALA A 83 22.20 2.34 -4.75
C ALA A 83 22.18 1.02 -3.96
N SER A 84 22.44 -0.11 -4.63
CA SER A 84 22.52 -1.43 -3.99
C SER A 84 23.55 -1.46 -2.87
N LYS A 85 24.73 -0.89 -3.10
CA LYS A 85 25.77 -0.80 -2.05
C LYS A 85 25.28 -0.01 -0.84
N VAL A 86 24.70 1.17 -1.05
CA VAL A 86 24.18 2.01 0.06
C VAL A 86 23.10 1.28 0.84
N PHE A 87 22.15 0.63 0.17
CA PHE A 87 21.09 -0.15 0.82
C PHE A 87 21.67 -1.29 1.67
N ASN A 88 22.64 -2.02 1.12
CA ASN A 88 23.30 -3.12 1.83
C ASN A 88 24.10 -2.64 3.04
N ASP A 89 24.90 -1.57 2.89
CA ASP A 89 25.70 -1.01 3.97
C ASP A 89 24.83 -0.50 5.14
N LEU A 90 23.64 0.02 4.83
CA LEU A 90 22.66 0.45 5.82
C LEU A 90 21.74 -0.70 6.30
N GLY A 91 21.91 -1.90 5.75
CA GLY A 91 21.08 -3.05 6.05
C GLY A 91 19.63 -2.90 5.61
N LEU A 92 19.30 -2.02 4.68
CA LEU A 92 17.97 -1.87 4.11
C LEU A 92 17.74 -2.94 3.04
N LYS A 93 16.82 -3.88 3.28
CA LYS A 93 16.47 -4.87 2.27
C LYS A 93 15.62 -4.22 1.19
N VAL A 94 16.00 -4.37 -0.09
CA VAL A 94 15.04 -4.13 -1.17
C VAL A 94 14.13 -5.35 -1.25
N PHE A 95 12.87 -5.21 -0.87
CA PHE A 95 11.91 -6.31 -0.85
C PHE A 95 10.92 -6.27 -2.02
N SER A 96 10.80 -5.13 -2.69
CA SER A 96 9.95 -4.91 -3.85
C SER A 96 10.53 -3.79 -4.73
N MET A 97 10.22 -3.84 -6.00
CA MET A 97 10.64 -2.85 -7.00
C MET A 97 9.41 -2.35 -7.75
N HIS A 98 9.15 -1.05 -7.73
CA HIS A 98 8.20 -0.43 -8.64
C HIS A 98 8.86 -0.17 -9.98
N ALA A 99 8.22 -0.64 -11.08
CA ALA A 99 8.66 -0.37 -12.44
C ALA A 99 7.48 0.18 -13.25
N ALA A 100 7.51 1.50 -13.48
CA ALA A 100 6.39 2.26 -14.03
C ALA A 100 6.08 1.92 -15.50
N ASP A 101 7.06 1.48 -16.25
CA ASP A 101 6.97 1.38 -17.70
C ASP A 101 6.79 -0.06 -18.21
N LEU A 102 6.39 -0.98 -17.33
CA LEU A 102 5.94 -2.29 -17.73
C LEU A 102 4.54 -2.21 -18.37
N PRO A 103 4.25 -3.07 -19.31
CA PRO A 103 4.73 -4.47 -19.44
C PRO A 103 5.52 -4.78 -20.70
N ILE A 104 5.94 -3.85 -21.53
CA ILE A 104 6.35 -4.14 -22.91
C ILE A 104 7.79 -3.70 -23.22
N GLY A 105 8.56 -4.56 -23.90
CA GLY A 105 9.82 -4.21 -24.57
C GLY A 105 11.03 -4.07 -23.64
N ASP A 106 11.84 -3.03 -23.86
CA ASP A 106 13.14 -2.81 -23.18
C ASP A 106 13.06 -2.71 -21.66
N PHE A 107 11.89 -2.43 -21.12
CA PHE A 107 11.65 -2.38 -19.67
C PHE A 107 11.80 -3.72 -18.97
N ARG A 108 11.53 -4.83 -19.67
CA ARG A 108 11.75 -6.18 -19.10
C ARG A 108 13.22 -6.38 -18.76
N GLU A 109 14.13 -5.94 -19.62
CA GLU A 109 15.57 -6.02 -19.35
C GLU A 109 16.01 -5.08 -18.25
N ALA A 110 15.49 -3.85 -18.20
CA ALA A 110 15.77 -2.92 -17.13
C ALA A 110 15.31 -3.48 -15.76
N ALA A 111 14.12 -4.08 -15.70
CA ALA A 111 13.61 -4.72 -14.49
C ALA A 111 14.48 -5.93 -14.07
N LEU A 112 14.99 -6.72 -15.01
CA LEU A 112 15.93 -7.83 -14.71
C LEU A 112 17.25 -7.32 -14.14
N LYS A 113 17.79 -6.21 -14.67
CA LYS A 113 18.99 -5.56 -14.12
C LYS A 113 18.76 -5.04 -12.72
N MET A 114 17.60 -4.43 -12.45
CA MET A 114 17.22 -3.99 -11.10
C MET A 114 17.13 -5.18 -10.14
N ALA A 115 16.44 -6.25 -10.54
CA ALA A 115 16.27 -7.45 -9.75
C ALA A 115 17.62 -8.09 -9.38
N ASP A 116 18.55 -8.15 -10.33
CA ASP A 116 19.89 -8.67 -10.07
C ASP A 116 20.71 -7.75 -9.16
N ALA A 117 20.72 -6.44 -9.43
CA ALA A 117 21.47 -5.47 -8.62
C ALA A 117 20.99 -5.43 -7.17
N TYR A 118 19.69 -5.48 -6.94
CA TYR A 118 19.08 -5.40 -5.62
C TYR A 118 18.89 -6.76 -4.94
N LYS A 119 19.11 -7.87 -5.64
CA LYS A 119 18.79 -9.23 -5.18
C LYS A 119 17.33 -9.33 -4.72
N CYS A 120 16.44 -8.71 -5.50
CA CYS A 120 15.01 -8.62 -5.23
C CYS A 120 14.24 -9.45 -6.26
N ASP A 121 13.28 -10.24 -5.77
CA ASP A 121 12.48 -11.16 -6.57
C ASP A 121 11.00 -10.74 -6.71
N HIS A 122 10.64 -9.54 -6.26
CA HIS A 122 9.29 -9.00 -6.38
C HIS A 122 9.30 -7.72 -7.21
N LEU A 123 8.50 -7.71 -8.25
CA LEU A 123 8.32 -6.61 -9.18
C LEU A 123 6.86 -6.19 -9.19
N VAL A 124 6.60 -4.92 -8.94
CA VAL A 124 5.26 -4.33 -8.92
C VAL A 124 5.10 -3.35 -10.06
N TYR A 125 4.04 -3.53 -10.83
CA TYR A 125 3.59 -2.52 -11.79
C TYR A 125 2.63 -1.55 -11.09
N PRO A 126 2.97 -0.25 -11.00
CA PRO A 126 2.19 0.73 -10.23
C PRO A 126 0.85 1.13 -10.87
N GLY A 127 0.48 0.54 -12.03
CA GLY A 127 -0.81 0.83 -12.65
C GLY A 127 -0.91 2.19 -13.35
N TRP A 128 0.16 2.90 -13.50
CA TRP A 128 0.22 4.24 -14.05
C TRP A 128 0.61 4.27 -15.53
N PRO A 129 0.06 5.18 -16.32
CA PRO A 129 -1.26 5.79 -16.24
C PRO A 129 -2.37 4.82 -16.69
N GLN A 130 -3.56 4.97 -16.14
CA GLN A 130 -4.71 4.08 -16.34
C GLN A 130 -5.32 4.10 -17.73
N ASN A 131 -5.43 5.24 -18.33
CA ASN A 131 -5.94 5.49 -19.68
C ASN A 131 -7.07 4.56 -20.12
N ASP A 132 -6.88 3.91 -21.29
CA ASP A 132 -7.91 3.10 -21.91
C ASP A 132 -8.01 1.66 -21.39
N LYS A 133 -7.10 1.22 -20.52
CA LYS A 133 -7.04 -0.16 -20.00
C LYS A 133 -8.38 -0.66 -19.45
N TYR A 134 -9.13 0.22 -18.80
CA TYR A 134 -10.37 -0.12 -18.13
C TYR A 134 -11.61 0.54 -18.78
N LYS A 135 -11.45 1.14 -19.95
CA LYS A 135 -12.51 1.89 -20.62
C LYS A 135 -13.62 1.02 -21.17
N THR A 136 -13.26 -0.15 -21.69
CA THR A 136 -14.18 -1.17 -22.21
C THR A 136 -13.85 -2.53 -21.66
N LEU A 137 -14.81 -3.49 -21.75
CA LEU A 137 -14.55 -4.87 -21.35
C LEU A 137 -13.48 -5.52 -22.20
N ASP A 138 -13.39 -5.18 -23.48
CA ASP A 138 -12.37 -5.74 -24.38
C ASP A 138 -10.98 -5.19 -24.05
N ASN A 139 -10.87 -3.91 -23.71
CA ASN A 139 -9.61 -3.35 -23.18
C ASN A 139 -9.19 -4.05 -21.88
N MET A 140 -10.15 -4.35 -21.00
CA MET A 140 -9.88 -5.07 -19.76
C MET A 140 -9.35 -6.49 -20.02
N LYS A 141 -9.96 -7.23 -20.96
CA LYS A 141 -9.49 -8.56 -21.37
C LYS A 141 -8.07 -8.48 -21.94
N HIS A 142 -7.84 -7.55 -22.86
CA HIS A 142 -6.51 -7.33 -23.43
C HIS A 142 -5.47 -6.97 -22.35
N THR A 143 -5.86 -6.20 -21.33
CA THR A 143 -4.99 -5.88 -20.19
C THR A 143 -4.65 -7.15 -19.39
N VAL A 144 -5.60 -8.06 -19.21
CA VAL A 144 -5.34 -9.37 -18.58
C VAL A 144 -4.30 -10.15 -19.38
N ASP A 145 -4.46 -10.24 -20.70
CA ASP A 145 -3.53 -10.99 -21.58
C ASP A 145 -2.10 -10.43 -21.46
N ILE A 146 -1.95 -9.09 -21.47
CA ILE A 146 -0.65 -8.42 -21.32
C ILE A 146 -0.02 -8.71 -19.95
N TYR A 147 -0.81 -8.65 -18.88
CA TYR A 147 -0.28 -8.88 -17.53
C TYR A 147 0.06 -10.34 -17.29
N ASP A 148 -0.70 -11.28 -17.84
CA ASP A 148 -0.39 -12.71 -17.76
C ASP A 148 0.87 -13.06 -18.56
N GLU A 149 1.04 -12.51 -19.76
CA GLU A 149 2.29 -12.67 -20.52
C GLU A 149 3.49 -12.11 -19.76
N THR A 150 3.32 -10.95 -19.14
CA THR A 150 4.36 -10.31 -18.32
C THR A 150 4.71 -11.16 -17.11
N ALA A 151 3.70 -11.67 -16.40
CA ALA A 151 3.89 -12.54 -15.24
C ALA A 151 4.63 -13.83 -15.60
N GLU A 152 4.25 -14.48 -16.73
CA GLU A 152 4.93 -15.68 -17.23
C GLU A 152 6.39 -15.42 -17.63
N PHE A 153 6.67 -14.26 -18.23
CA PHE A 153 8.04 -13.87 -18.55
C PHE A 153 8.90 -13.76 -17.29
N PHE A 154 8.45 -13.03 -16.28
CA PHE A 154 9.21 -12.82 -15.05
C PHE A 154 9.29 -14.08 -14.18
N LYS A 155 8.23 -14.88 -14.13
CA LYS A 155 8.22 -16.17 -13.43
C LYS A 155 9.35 -17.10 -13.92
N LYS A 156 9.59 -17.18 -15.23
CA LYS A 156 10.71 -17.96 -15.82
C LYS A 156 12.09 -17.46 -15.40
N LYS A 157 12.16 -16.24 -14.84
CA LYS A 157 13.37 -15.60 -14.30
C LYS A 157 13.43 -15.63 -12.77
N GLY A 158 12.46 -16.29 -12.11
CA GLY A 158 12.38 -16.37 -10.67
C GLY A 158 11.86 -15.08 -10.00
N ILE A 159 11.17 -14.21 -10.77
CA ILE A 159 10.63 -12.95 -10.29
C ILE A 159 9.10 -13.05 -10.21
N HIS A 160 8.55 -12.66 -9.08
CA HIS A 160 7.12 -12.54 -8.84
C HIS A 160 6.62 -11.19 -9.37
N PHE A 161 5.60 -11.23 -10.22
CA PHE A 161 4.97 -10.03 -10.76
C PHE A 161 3.71 -9.69 -9.98
N GLY A 162 3.56 -8.41 -9.63
CA GLY A 162 2.41 -7.89 -8.90
C GLY A 162 1.89 -6.59 -9.49
N LEU A 163 0.70 -6.22 -9.02
CA LEU A 163 -0.01 -5.02 -9.43
C LEU A 163 -0.32 -4.15 -8.21
N HIS A 164 -0.08 -2.85 -8.35
CA HIS A 164 -0.48 -1.84 -7.37
C HIS A 164 -1.75 -1.12 -7.84
N ASN A 165 -2.52 -0.58 -6.90
CA ASN A 165 -3.70 0.23 -7.21
C ASN A 165 -3.57 1.68 -6.76
N HIS A 166 -4.30 2.52 -7.47
CA HIS A 166 -4.73 3.83 -7.02
C HIS A 166 -6.25 3.81 -6.75
N TRP A 167 -6.91 4.97 -6.78
CA TRP A 167 -8.35 5.04 -6.56
C TRP A 167 -9.18 4.51 -7.73
N TRP A 168 -8.70 4.65 -8.98
CA TRP A 168 -9.48 4.30 -10.19
C TRP A 168 -9.67 2.81 -10.39
N GLU A 169 -8.78 1.95 -9.91
CA GLU A 169 -8.95 0.50 -9.96
C GLU A 169 -10.07 0.01 -9.04
N PHE A 170 -10.45 0.82 -8.06
CA PHE A 170 -11.56 0.57 -7.14
C PHE A 170 -12.79 1.44 -7.41
N GLN A 171 -12.82 2.16 -8.52
CA GLN A 171 -14.04 2.78 -9.04
C GLN A 171 -14.75 1.86 -10.02
N LYS A 172 -16.09 1.91 -9.98
CA LYS A 172 -16.92 1.12 -10.89
C LYS A 172 -16.86 1.69 -12.29
N THR A 173 -16.51 0.87 -13.26
CA THR A 173 -16.53 1.25 -14.69
C THR A 173 -17.95 1.51 -15.16
N THR A 174 -18.11 2.14 -16.35
CA THR A 174 -19.41 2.39 -16.98
C THR A 174 -20.20 1.13 -17.26
N TYR A 175 -19.54 -0.02 -17.43
CA TYR A 175 -20.15 -1.33 -17.61
C TYR A 175 -20.27 -2.14 -16.30
N GLY A 176 -20.08 -1.49 -15.15
CA GLY A 176 -20.46 -2.02 -13.85
C GLY A 176 -19.43 -2.86 -13.12
N VAL A 177 -18.19 -2.91 -13.58
CA VAL A 177 -17.11 -3.74 -13.04
C VAL A 177 -16.10 -2.88 -12.25
N PHE A 178 -15.55 -3.43 -11.17
CA PHE A 178 -14.39 -2.87 -10.48
C PHE A 178 -13.11 -3.47 -11.08
N PRO A 179 -12.22 -2.68 -11.70
CA PRO A 179 -11.05 -3.20 -12.40
C PRO A 179 -10.20 -4.16 -11.58
N PHE A 180 -9.88 -3.81 -10.33
CA PHE A 180 -9.00 -4.65 -9.52
C PHE A 180 -9.61 -5.99 -9.14
N TYR A 181 -10.93 -6.05 -8.92
CA TYR A 181 -11.63 -7.32 -8.70
C TYR A 181 -11.67 -8.16 -9.97
N TYR A 182 -11.90 -7.53 -11.13
CA TYR A 182 -11.86 -8.22 -12.42
C TYR A 182 -10.49 -8.83 -12.69
N LEU A 183 -9.42 -8.05 -12.50
CA LEU A 183 -8.05 -8.53 -12.63
C LEU A 183 -7.75 -9.68 -11.67
N LYS A 184 -8.17 -9.60 -10.42
CA LYS A 184 -8.03 -10.69 -9.45
C LYS A 184 -8.69 -11.99 -9.90
N GLU A 185 -9.86 -11.90 -10.54
CA GLU A 185 -10.61 -13.08 -11.00
C GLU A 185 -10.00 -13.72 -12.23
N HIS A 186 -9.50 -12.92 -13.17
CA HIS A 186 -9.10 -13.38 -14.51
C HIS A 186 -7.60 -13.61 -14.65
N LEU A 187 -6.75 -12.91 -13.93
CA LEU A 187 -5.30 -13.09 -13.98
C LEU A 187 -4.85 -14.42 -13.40
N ASN A 188 -3.73 -14.92 -13.89
CA ASN A 188 -2.97 -16.02 -13.31
C ASN A 188 -2.87 -15.85 -11.78
N LYS A 189 -3.04 -16.96 -11.05
CA LYS A 189 -3.07 -16.95 -9.58
C LYS A 189 -1.72 -16.61 -8.95
N ASP A 190 -0.64 -16.68 -9.71
CA ASP A 190 0.70 -16.28 -9.27
C ASP A 190 0.91 -14.76 -9.27
N VAL A 191 0.07 -13.99 -9.99
CA VAL A 191 0.08 -12.53 -9.92
C VAL A 191 -0.41 -12.10 -8.54
N PHE A 192 0.43 -11.39 -7.79
CA PHE A 192 0.04 -10.83 -6.50
C PHE A 192 -0.46 -9.38 -6.62
N PHE A 193 -1.03 -8.86 -5.56
CA PHE A 193 -1.56 -7.51 -5.50
C PHE A 193 -0.93 -6.79 -4.31
N GLU A 194 -0.39 -5.63 -4.58
CA GLU A 194 0.00 -4.66 -3.58
C GLU A 194 -1.17 -3.69 -3.39
N ILE A 195 -1.86 -3.83 -2.27
CA ILE A 195 -3.07 -3.04 -2.03
C ILE A 195 -2.70 -1.71 -1.38
N ASP A 196 -2.95 -0.62 -2.11
CA ASP A 196 -3.00 0.69 -1.49
C ASP A 196 -4.34 0.87 -0.78
N THR A 197 -4.26 0.80 0.54
CA THR A 197 -5.44 0.85 1.42
C THR A 197 -6.06 2.24 1.49
N TYR A 198 -5.27 3.29 1.35
CA TYR A 198 -5.72 4.67 1.36
C TYR A 198 -6.47 5.05 0.08
N TRP A 199 -5.89 4.73 -1.08
CA TRP A 199 -6.54 4.96 -2.35
C TRP A 199 -7.82 4.13 -2.52
N ALA A 200 -7.85 2.91 -1.99
CA ALA A 200 -9.07 2.11 -1.94
C ALA A 200 -10.16 2.80 -1.09
N LYS A 201 -9.81 3.38 0.08
CA LYS A 201 -10.76 4.15 0.90
C LYS A 201 -11.21 5.42 0.19
N THR A 202 -10.30 6.14 -0.44
CA THR A 202 -10.60 7.34 -1.24
C THR A 202 -11.59 7.05 -2.37
N ALA A 203 -11.53 5.86 -2.97
CA ALA A 203 -12.50 5.36 -3.93
C ALA A 203 -13.85 4.92 -3.30
N GLY A 204 -14.05 5.14 -2.00
CA GLY A 204 -15.28 4.79 -1.30
C GLY A 204 -15.39 3.33 -0.89
N GLN A 205 -14.31 2.55 -0.97
CA GLN A 205 -14.31 1.13 -0.60
C GLN A 205 -13.92 0.95 0.88
N ASN A 206 -14.16 -0.24 1.41
CA ASN A 206 -13.69 -0.64 2.73
C ASN A 206 -12.35 -1.38 2.61
N PRO A 207 -11.21 -0.79 3.03
CA PRO A 207 -9.89 -1.39 2.86
C PRO A 207 -9.74 -2.74 3.57
N ALA A 208 -10.27 -2.89 4.78
CA ALA A 208 -10.19 -4.16 5.51
C ALA A 208 -10.94 -5.28 4.75
N LYS A 209 -12.11 -4.96 4.15
CA LYS A 209 -12.82 -5.92 3.30
C LYS A 209 -12.00 -6.31 2.08
N ILE A 210 -11.38 -5.35 1.40
CA ILE A 210 -10.54 -5.62 0.22
C ILE A 210 -9.37 -6.53 0.60
N VAL A 211 -8.62 -6.18 1.64
CA VAL A 211 -7.48 -6.99 2.11
C VAL A 211 -7.91 -8.42 2.44
N LYS A 212 -9.07 -8.59 3.08
CA LYS A 212 -9.67 -9.91 3.34
C LYS A 212 -10.01 -10.65 2.04
N ASP A 213 -10.67 -9.97 1.10
CA ASP A 213 -11.11 -10.57 -0.17
C ASP A 213 -9.91 -11.02 -1.03
N PHE A 214 -8.82 -10.25 -1.04
CA PHE A 214 -7.61 -10.58 -1.78
C PHE A 214 -6.76 -11.65 -1.09
N GLY A 215 -6.78 -11.69 0.25
CA GLY A 215 -6.18 -12.74 1.06
C GLY A 215 -4.71 -12.98 0.75
N LYS A 216 -4.32 -14.21 0.45
CA LYS A 216 -2.93 -14.59 0.13
C LYS A 216 -2.35 -13.89 -1.09
N ARG A 217 -3.19 -13.36 -1.98
CA ARG A 217 -2.74 -12.60 -3.14
C ARG A 217 -2.46 -11.12 -2.83
N ALA A 218 -2.64 -10.67 -1.58
CA ALA A 218 -2.29 -9.32 -1.13
C ALA A 218 -1.21 -9.35 -0.03
N PRO A 219 0.02 -9.76 -0.35
CA PRO A 219 1.10 -9.84 0.65
C PRO A 219 1.65 -8.47 1.04
N PHE A 220 1.48 -7.44 0.21
CA PHE A 220 2.01 -6.10 0.39
C PHE A 220 0.88 -5.09 0.51
N LEU A 221 0.99 -4.19 1.48
CA LEU A 221 0.02 -3.12 1.68
C LEU A 221 0.74 -1.78 1.72
N HIS A 222 0.32 -0.84 0.87
CA HIS A 222 0.68 0.56 1.02
C HIS A 222 -0.16 1.18 2.14
N ILE A 223 0.55 1.83 3.05
CA ILE A 223 0.03 2.40 4.29
C ILE A 223 0.22 3.91 4.22
N LYS A 224 -0.85 4.60 3.84
CA LYS A 224 -0.98 6.06 3.78
C LYS A 224 -2.12 6.49 4.68
N ASP A 225 -2.10 7.71 5.17
CA ASP A 225 -3.19 8.27 5.96
C ASP A 225 -3.48 9.72 5.54
N GLY A 226 -4.68 10.18 5.84
CA GLY A 226 -5.15 11.49 5.46
C GLY A 226 -6.68 11.56 5.51
N PRO A 227 -7.31 12.55 4.85
CA PRO A 227 -8.77 12.69 4.85
C PRO A 227 -9.49 11.63 4.01
N ALA A 228 -8.82 10.97 3.08
CA ALA A 228 -9.38 9.99 2.14
C ALA A 228 -10.63 10.51 1.39
N ILE A 229 -10.59 11.76 0.96
CA ILE A 229 -11.63 12.44 0.19
C ILE A 229 -11.13 12.60 -1.25
N MET A 230 -11.96 12.21 -2.23
CA MET A 230 -11.59 12.29 -3.65
C MET A 230 -11.21 13.71 -4.08
N GLY A 231 -10.27 13.82 -5.01
CA GLY A 231 -9.74 15.08 -5.53
C GLY A 231 -8.50 15.56 -4.77
N ASP A 232 -8.24 16.87 -4.80
CA ASP A 232 -7.02 17.46 -4.21
C ASP A 232 -6.90 17.22 -2.69
N GLU A 233 -8.02 17.06 -2.01
CA GLU A 233 -8.04 16.75 -0.58
C GLU A 233 -7.34 15.40 -0.26
N ALA A 234 -7.39 14.44 -1.18
CA ALA A 234 -6.72 13.15 -1.00
C ALA A 234 -5.20 13.26 -0.87
N TYR A 235 -4.63 14.33 -1.41
CA TYR A 235 -3.18 14.58 -1.34
C TYR A 235 -2.75 15.37 -0.10
N LYS A 236 -3.68 15.80 0.76
CA LYS A 236 -3.38 16.38 2.08
C LYS A 236 -3.08 15.26 3.10
N GLN A 237 -2.09 14.44 2.77
CA GLN A 237 -1.73 13.28 3.57
C GLN A 237 -1.06 13.69 4.89
N VAL A 238 -1.23 12.84 5.89
CA VAL A 238 -0.71 13.03 7.24
C VAL A 238 0.02 11.76 7.69
N PRO A 239 0.85 11.82 8.75
CA PRO A 239 1.45 10.63 9.33
C PRO A 239 0.41 9.56 9.67
N VAL A 240 0.79 8.30 9.48
CA VAL A 240 -0.04 7.14 9.80
C VAL A 240 -0.54 7.23 11.24
N GLY A 241 -1.85 7.13 11.42
CA GLY A 241 -2.55 7.27 12.70
C GLY A 241 -3.03 8.70 13.02
N GLU A 242 -2.73 9.68 12.18
CA GLU A 242 -3.22 11.06 12.34
C GLU A 242 -4.42 11.37 11.41
N GLY A 243 -4.83 10.45 10.55
CA GLY A 243 -5.94 10.59 9.59
C GLY A 243 -7.16 9.73 9.92
N VAL A 244 -7.84 9.23 8.85
CA VAL A 244 -9.12 8.52 8.99
C VAL A 244 -9.04 7.02 8.74
N MET A 245 -7.83 6.46 8.60
CA MET A 245 -7.63 5.05 8.31
C MET A 245 -7.70 4.18 9.57
N ASP A 246 -8.39 3.03 9.47
CA ASP A 246 -8.45 2.03 10.55
C ASP A 246 -7.41 0.92 10.31
N PHE A 247 -6.15 1.20 10.63
CA PHE A 247 -5.06 0.26 10.43
C PHE A 247 -5.17 -1.02 11.28
N PRO A 248 -5.66 -0.98 12.52
CA PRO A 248 -5.95 -2.20 13.28
C PRO A 248 -6.92 -3.14 12.55
N ALA A 249 -8.04 -2.62 12.02
CA ALA A 249 -8.98 -3.43 11.27
C ALA A 249 -8.38 -3.99 9.96
N ILE A 250 -7.59 -3.19 9.24
CA ILE A 250 -6.87 -3.60 8.02
C ILE A 250 -5.88 -4.73 8.33
N ALA A 251 -5.05 -4.54 9.35
CA ALA A 251 -4.07 -5.52 9.76
C ALA A 251 -4.72 -6.83 10.23
N HIS A 252 -5.80 -6.74 11.02
CA HIS A 252 -6.57 -7.91 11.43
C HIS A 252 -7.15 -8.68 10.23
N ALA A 253 -7.70 -7.97 9.25
CA ALA A 253 -8.31 -8.56 8.06
C ALA A 253 -7.32 -9.36 7.20
N GLY A 254 -6.07 -8.91 7.10
CA GLY A 254 -5.03 -9.59 6.33
C GLY A 254 -4.27 -10.67 7.13
N GLY A 255 -4.11 -10.47 8.42
CA GLY A 255 -3.42 -11.41 9.32
C GLY A 255 -2.04 -11.81 8.79
N SER A 256 -1.73 -13.10 8.84
CA SER A 256 -0.43 -13.65 8.38
C SER A 256 -0.22 -13.60 6.86
N ASN A 257 -1.22 -13.22 6.08
CA ASN A 257 -1.06 -13.03 4.64
C ASN A 257 -0.23 -11.78 4.34
N ILE A 258 -0.33 -10.72 5.16
CA ILE A 258 0.46 -9.50 4.99
C ILE A 258 1.91 -9.80 5.34
N LYS A 259 2.82 -9.55 4.41
CA LYS A 259 4.27 -9.69 4.60
C LYS A 259 4.95 -8.36 4.89
N TRP A 260 4.47 -7.31 4.23
CA TRP A 260 4.99 -5.96 4.35
C TRP A 260 3.86 -4.95 4.52
N MET A 261 4.04 -4.04 5.47
CA MET A 261 3.32 -2.78 5.60
C MET A 261 4.26 -1.67 5.14
N ILE A 262 3.94 -1.04 4.02
CA ILE A 262 4.81 -0.15 3.28
C ILE A 262 4.30 1.28 3.48
N VAL A 263 4.98 2.06 4.30
CA VAL A 263 4.64 3.48 4.49
C VAL A 263 4.90 4.23 3.19
N GLU A 264 3.93 5.03 2.78
CA GLU A 264 4.09 5.91 1.63
C GLU A 264 3.37 7.24 1.81
N PHE A 265 3.94 8.28 1.20
CA PHE A 265 3.34 9.60 1.00
C PHE A 265 3.44 9.96 -0.48
N ASP A 266 2.32 10.28 -1.11
CA ASP A 266 2.33 10.90 -2.44
C ASP A 266 2.69 12.37 -2.31
N GLU A 267 2.09 13.08 -1.34
CA GLU A 267 2.41 14.46 -0.99
C GLU A 267 2.36 14.66 0.53
N TYR A 268 3.26 15.51 1.01
CA TYR A 268 3.30 15.96 2.40
C TYR A 268 3.89 17.37 2.45
N ASP A 269 3.16 18.29 3.07
CA ASP A 269 3.47 19.73 3.09
C ASP A 269 4.51 20.13 4.15
N LYS A 270 4.95 19.16 4.99
CA LYS A 270 5.92 19.37 6.05
C LYS A 270 7.21 18.58 5.77
N ASN A 271 8.07 18.45 6.79
CA ASN A 271 9.27 17.64 6.69
C ASN A 271 8.92 16.18 6.54
N ILE A 272 9.21 15.57 5.40
CA ILE A 272 8.88 14.18 5.10
C ILE A 272 9.52 13.18 6.08
N PHE A 273 10.72 13.47 6.58
CA PHE A 273 11.36 12.60 7.57
C PHE A 273 10.60 12.58 8.90
N ASP A 274 9.98 13.69 9.30
CA ASP A 274 9.08 13.71 10.46
C ASP A 274 7.84 12.85 10.17
N GLY A 275 7.28 12.96 8.95
CA GLY A 275 6.13 12.18 8.51
C GLY A 275 6.38 10.67 8.57
N ILE A 276 7.44 10.19 7.91
CA ILE A 276 7.78 8.76 7.89
C ILE A 276 8.22 8.26 9.27
N GLY A 277 8.95 9.08 10.06
CA GLY A 277 9.35 8.74 11.42
C GLY A 277 8.16 8.58 12.39
N LYS A 278 7.14 9.45 12.29
CA LYS A 278 5.90 9.33 13.06
C LYS A 278 5.09 8.10 12.63
N SER A 279 4.98 7.86 11.33
CA SER A 279 4.30 6.69 10.76
C SER A 279 4.93 5.40 11.24
N TYR A 280 6.26 5.29 11.21
CA TYR A 280 7.00 4.17 11.78
C TYR A 280 6.64 3.94 13.24
N LYS A 281 6.75 5.01 14.08
CA LYS A 281 6.47 4.91 15.52
C LYS A 281 5.05 4.47 15.81
N TYR A 282 4.07 4.96 15.04
CA TYR A 282 2.68 4.54 15.21
C TYR A 282 2.50 3.03 14.96
N LEU A 283 3.02 2.51 13.86
CA LEU A 283 2.89 1.09 13.50
C LEU A 283 3.56 0.18 14.54
N ILE A 284 4.75 0.55 15.01
CA ILE A 284 5.47 -0.22 16.05
C ILE A 284 4.75 -0.14 17.39
N LYS A 285 4.39 1.06 17.86
CA LYS A 285 3.72 1.28 19.15
C LYS A 285 2.39 0.52 19.25
N ASN A 286 1.64 0.44 18.16
CA ASN A 286 0.37 -0.28 18.12
C ASN A 286 0.53 -1.77 17.78
N GLY A 287 1.75 -2.26 17.67
CA GLY A 287 2.03 -3.67 17.39
C GLY A 287 1.57 -4.16 16.01
N LEU A 288 1.35 -3.26 15.07
CA LEU A 288 0.81 -3.57 13.74
C LEU A 288 1.87 -4.09 12.77
N ALA A 289 3.13 -3.74 12.99
CA ALA A 289 4.27 -4.22 12.21
C ALA A 289 5.49 -4.37 13.12
N GLU A 290 6.53 -5.04 12.60
CA GLU A 290 7.85 -5.10 13.23
C GLU A 290 8.87 -4.28 12.46
N GLY A 291 9.73 -3.56 13.19
CA GLY A 291 10.86 -2.80 12.69
C GLY A 291 12.18 -3.39 13.16
N LYS A 292 13.29 -2.87 12.66
CA LYS A 292 14.61 -3.13 13.25
C LYS A 292 14.66 -2.48 14.64
N VAL A 293 15.14 -3.20 15.61
CA VAL A 293 15.39 -2.71 16.98
C VAL A 293 16.73 -2.00 17.01
#